data_1fe512abf0b48e7cf1ba1d50727e4414
#
_entry.id   1fe512abf0b48e7cf1ba1d50727e4414
#
_cell.length_a   1.000
_cell.length_b   1.000
_cell.length_c   1.000
_cell.angle_alpha   90.00
_cell.angle_beta   90.00
_cell.angle_gamma   90.00
#
_symmetry.space_group_name_H-M   'P 1'
#
loop_
_entity.id
_entity.type
_entity.pdbx_description
1 polymer ?
#
loop_
_entity_poly.entity_id
_entity_poly.type
_entity_poly.pdbx_seq_one_letter_code
_entity_poly.pdbx_strand_id
1 'polypeptide(L)'
;MNVSSVFLNINSEDPQRLYTFYRDVVGLPVQEGMGEQALNVAGMTLGFDGHSDLKGATKEPARVLFDMFVDDIAAEVARIAAHGVKFIRSQGKEYWGGVISTFADPDGNLVQLMYFDPSAAPASA
;
A
#
# COMPACT_ATOMS: atom_id res chain seq x y z
N MET A 1 -7.32 -3.48 25.95
CA MET A 1 -7.49 -4.40 24.80
C MET A 1 -6.14 -4.98 24.42
N ASN A 2 -6.05 -6.29 24.27
CA ASN A 2 -4.83 -6.96 23.82
C ASN A 2 -5.08 -7.54 22.43
N VAL A 3 -4.47 -6.93 21.41
CA VAL A 3 -4.62 -7.37 20.02
C VAL A 3 -3.52 -8.39 19.72
N SER A 4 -3.90 -9.62 19.38
CA SER A 4 -2.94 -10.69 19.10
C SER A 4 -2.40 -10.67 17.67
N SER A 5 -3.20 -10.17 16.72
CA SER A 5 -2.78 -10.05 15.32
C SER A 5 -3.68 -9.03 14.62
N VAL A 6 -3.25 -8.59 13.44
CA VAL A 6 -4.03 -7.63 12.64
C VAL A 6 -4.25 -8.22 11.26
N PHE A 7 -5.48 -8.16 10.81
CA PHE A 7 -5.88 -8.54 9.46
C PHE A 7 -6.61 -7.35 8.82
N LEU A 8 -6.06 -6.85 7.73
CA LEU A 8 -6.73 -5.82 6.93
C LEU A 8 -7.28 -6.47 5.67
N ASN A 9 -8.57 -6.31 5.45
CA ASN A 9 -9.25 -6.88 4.29
C ASN A 9 -9.64 -5.77 3.32
N ILE A 10 -9.11 -5.83 2.10
CA ILE A 10 -9.50 -4.92 1.03
C ILE A 10 -10.45 -5.68 0.11
N ASN A 11 -11.72 -5.34 0.18
CA ASN A 11 -12.73 -5.99 -0.64
C ASN A 11 -12.77 -5.39 -2.03
N SER A 12 -13.10 -6.21 -3.02
CA SER A 12 -13.10 -5.83 -4.43
C SER A 12 -14.19 -6.58 -5.18
N GLU A 13 -14.64 -5.99 -6.26
CA GLU A 13 -15.44 -6.70 -7.26
C GLU A 13 -14.61 -7.79 -7.96
N ASP A 14 -13.28 -7.60 -8.01
CA ASP A 14 -12.33 -8.56 -8.56
C ASP A 14 -11.15 -8.74 -7.58
N PRO A 15 -11.33 -9.52 -6.51
CA PRO A 15 -10.30 -9.67 -5.48
C PRO A 15 -9.01 -10.30 -6.01
N GLN A 16 -9.08 -11.18 -7.00
CA GLN A 16 -7.89 -11.79 -7.58
C GLN A 16 -7.01 -10.76 -8.29
N ARG A 17 -7.61 -9.77 -8.92
CA ARG A 17 -6.86 -8.69 -9.56
C ARG A 17 -6.10 -7.86 -8.52
N LEU A 18 -6.72 -7.55 -7.38
CA LEU A 18 -6.03 -6.86 -6.29
C LEU A 18 -4.91 -7.71 -5.70
N TYR A 19 -5.18 -8.98 -5.42
CA TYR A 19 -4.17 -9.89 -4.89
C TYR A 19 -2.93 -9.93 -5.79
N THR A 20 -3.14 -10.11 -7.09
CA THR A 20 -2.06 -10.18 -8.07
C THR A 20 -1.26 -8.88 -8.13
N PHE A 21 -1.94 -7.74 -8.07
CA PHE A 21 -1.28 -6.43 -8.07
C PHE A 21 -0.38 -6.25 -6.84
N TYR A 22 -0.90 -6.51 -5.65
CA TYR A 22 -0.13 -6.34 -4.43
C TYR A 22 1.00 -7.36 -4.29
N ARG A 23 0.81 -8.56 -4.80
CA ARG A 23 1.87 -9.58 -4.81
C ARG A 23 2.96 -9.26 -5.83
N ASP A 24 2.59 -8.98 -7.08
CA ASP A 24 3.54 -8.92 -8.19
C ASP A 24 4.07 -7.51 -8.46
N VAL A 25 3.24 -6.48 -8.34
CA VAL A 25 3.63 -5.09 -8.60
C VAL A 25 4.16 -4.43 -7.33
N VAL A 26 3.40 -4.48 -6.25
CA VAL A 26 3.86 -3.95 -4.96
C VAL A 26 4.98 -4.82 -4.39
N GLY A 27 4.90 -6.13 -4.59
CA GLY A 27 5.96 -7.05 -4.20
C GLY A 27 5.84 -7.57 -2.77
N LEU A 28 4.63 -7.65 -2.25
CA LEU A 28 4.41 -8.16 -0.90
C LEU A 28 4.48 -9.69 -0.87
N PRO A 29 5.12 -10.28 0.15
CA PRO A 29 5.22 -11.73 0.25
C PRO A 29 3.89 -12.39 0.58
N VAL A 30 3.73 -13.62 0.11
CA VAL A 30 2.53 -14.43 0.35
C VAL A 30 2.43 -14.78 1.84
N GLN A 31 1.21 -14.70 2.39
CA GLN A 31 0.93 -15.20 3.71
C GLN A 31 0.79 -16.72 3.66
N GLU A 32 1.66 -17.45 4.35
CA GLU A 32 1.63 -18.89 4.36
C GLU A 32 0.31 -19.42 4.94
N GLY A 33 -0.19 -20.49 4.30
CA GLY A 33 -1.39 -21.19 4.78
C GLY A 33 -2.73 -20.59 4.39
N MET A 34 -2.73 -19.48 3.65
CA MET A 34 -3.97 -18.79 3.27
C MET A 34 -4.22 -18.75 1.75
N GLY A 35 -3.49 -19.54 0.97
CA GLY A 35 -3.67 -19.64 -0.47
C GLY A 35 -3.44 -18.32 -1.19
N GLU A 36 -4.26 -18.07 -2.21
CA GLU A 36 -4.16 -16.88 -3.07
C GLU A 36 -5.06 -15.74 -2.61
N GLN A 37 -5.21 -15.56 -1.30
CA GLN A 37 -6.14 -14.57 -0.75
C GLN A 37 -5.46 -13.58 0.19
N ALA A 38 -4.24 -13.84 0.60
CA ALA A 38 -3.59 -13.02 1.62
C ALA A 38 -2.09 -12.89 1.43
N LEU A 39 -1.60 -11.72 1.81
CA LEU A 39 -0.19 -11.37 1.77
C LEU A 39 0.27 -10.96 3.17
N ASN A 40 1.56 -11.07 3.43
CA ASN A 40 2.15 -10.66 4.70
C ASN A 40 2.77 -9.27 4.54
N VAL A 41 2.40 -8.35 5.43
CA VAL A 41 2.93 -7.00 5.41
C VAL A 41 3.49 -6.70 6.79
N ALA A 42 4.79 -6.94 6.96
CA ALA A 42 5.50 -6.71 8.22
C ALA A 42 4.79 -7.35 9.44
N GLY A 43 4.24 -8.57 9.26
CA GLY A 43 3.51 -9.30 10.29
C GLY A 43 2.00 -9.09 10.27
N MET A 44 1.49 -8.05 9.61
CA MET A 44 0.06 -7.90 9.37
C MET A 44 -0.37 -8.75 8.17
N THR A 45 -1.53 -9.35 8.24
CA THR A 45 -2.11 -10.05 7.09
C THR A 45 -2.98 -9.09 6.27
N LEU A 46 -2.68 -8.98 4.99
CA LEU A 46 -3.47 -8.21 4.03
C LEU A 46 -4.26 -9.19 3.18
N GLY A 47 -5.57 -9.20 3.35
CA GLY A 47 -6.47 -10.10 2.64
C GLY A 47 -7.28 -9.41 1.57
N PHE A 48 -7.76 -10.18 0.62
CA PHE A 48 -8.57 -9.70 -0.50
C PHE A 48 -9.79 -10.60 -0.65
N ASP A 49 -10.98 -10.00 -0.63
CA ASP A 49 -12.21 -10.75 -0.71
C ASP A 49 -13.26 -9.98 -1.51
N GLY A 50 -14.34 -10.67 -1.88
CA GLY A 50 -15.49 -10.04 -2.51
C GLY A 50 -16.51 -9.60 -1.49
N HIS A 51 -17.34 -8.64 -1.85
CA HIS A 51 -18.47 -8.22 -1.03
C HIS A 51 -19.63 -7.82 -1.93
N SER A 52 -20.82 -8.28 -1.59
CA SER A 52 -22.03 -8.09 -2.42
C SER A 52 -22.42 -6.63 -2.63
N ASP A 53 -22.00 -5.74 -1.73
CA ASP A 53 -22.33 -4.31 -1.80
C ASP A 53 -21.34 -3.49 -2.61
N LEU A 54 -20.28 -4.14 -3.15
CA LEU A 54 -19.23 -3.43 -3.89
C LEU A 54 -19.40 -3.52 -5.38
N LYS A 55 -19.23 -2.39 -6.04
CA LYS A 55 -19.21 -2.24 -7.49
C LYS A 55 -18.18 -1.21 -7.90
N GLY A 56 -17.29 -1.59 -8.84
CA GLY A 56 -16.34 -0.67 -9.46
C GLY A 56 -15.28 -0.13 -8.53
N ALA A 57 -14.78 1.06 -8.86
CA ALA A 57 -13.70 1.71 -8.14
C ALA A 57 -14.17 2.32 -6.82
N THR A 58 -13.21 2.50 -5.89
CA THR A 58 -13.48 3.20 -4.65
C THR A 58 -13.94 4.64 -4.91
N LYS A 59 -14.92 5.10 -4.12
CA LYS A 59 -15.53 6.42 -4.31
C LYS A 59 -14.80 7.53 -3.55
N GLU A 60 -14.17 7.19 -2.44
CA GLU A 60 -13.43 8.13 -1.60
C GLU A 60 -12.05 7.57 -1.26
N PRO A 61 -11.13 7.54 -2.24
CA PRO A 61 -9.85 6.84 -2.07
C PRO A 61 -8.96 7.40 -0.97
N ALA A 62 -9.10 8.67 -0.63
CA ALA A 62 -8.28 9.28 0.41
C ALA A 62 -8.80 9.02 1.83
N ARG A 63 -9.94 8.34 1.99
CA ARG A 63 -10.51 8.09 3.32
C ARG A 63 -9.65 7.14 4.14
N VAL A 64 -9.09 6.10 3.50
CA VAL A 64 -8.15 5.19 4.14
C VAL A 64 -6.93 5.09 3.26
N LEU A 65 -5.77 5.42 3.81
CA LEU A 65 -4.50 5.35 3.12
C LEU A 65 -3.72 4.14 3.63
N PHE A 66 -3.19 3.36 2.68
CA PHE A 66 -2.32 2.22 3.03
C PHE A 66 -0.87 2.69 2.96
N ASP A 67 -0.30 3.02 4.10
CA ASP A 67 1.04 3.59 4.19
C ASP A 67 2.03 2.51 4.60
N MET A 68 3.10 2.37 3.80
CA MET A 68 4.17 1.43 4.10
C MET A 68 5.50 2.17 4.15
N PHE A 69 6.22 2.03 5.25
CA PHE A 69 7.57 2.56 5.36
C PHE A 69 8.54 1.60 4.69
N VAL A 70 9.40 2.14 3.83
CA VAL A 70 10.39 1.38 3.07
C VAL A 70 11.78 1.97 3.30
N ASP A 71 12.83 1.15 3.13
CA ASP A 71 14.20 1.58 3.37
C ASP A 71 14.78 2.40 2.22
N ASP A 72 14.40 2.08 0.98
CA ASP A 72 14.89 2.74 -0.23
C ASP A 72 13.70 3.13 -1.12
N ILE A 73 13.12 4.29 -0.84
CA ILE A 73 11.92 4.73 -1.55
C ILE A 73 12.19 4.98 -3.04
N ALA A 74 13.39 5.47 -3.40
CA ALA A 74 13.72 5.71 -4.80
C ALA A 74 13.76 4.42 -5.61
N ALA A 75 14.36 3.36 -5.04
CA ALA A 75 14.42 2.06 -5.69
C ALA A 75 13.03 1.43 -5.83
N GLU A 76 12.19 1.54 -4.80
CA GLU A 76 10.83 1.00 -4.84
C GLU A 76 9.94 1.74 -5.85
N VAL A 77 10.05 3.06 -5.91
CA VAL A 77 9.31 3.86 -6.91
C VAL A 77 9.72 3.44 -8.33
N ALA A 78 11.02 3.30 -8.59
CA ALA A 78 11.50 2.89 -9.91
C ALA A 78 11.01 1.49 -10.28
N ARG A 79 11.05 0.56 -9.33
CA ARG A 79 10.61 -0.82 -9.56
C ARG A 79 9.12 -0.89 -9.86
N ILE A 80 8.29 -0.20 -9.08
CA ILE A 80 6.83 -0.18 -9.27
C ILE A 80 6.47 0.53 -10.57
N ALA A 81 7.12 1.66 -10.87
CA ALA A 81 6.88 2.39 -12.11
C ALA A 81 7.22 1.55 -13.35
N ALA A 82 8.19 0.65 -13.26
CA ALA A 82 8.56 -0.25 -14.36
C ALA A 82 7.41 -1.20 -14.74
N HIS A 83 6.45 -1.44 -13.85
CA HIS A 83 5.24 -2.19 -14.13
C HIS A 83 4.14 -1.37 -14.80
N GLY A 84 4.40 -0.11 -15.13
CA GLY A 84 3.43 0.78 -15.76
C GLY A 84 2.59 1.59 -14.80
N VAL A 85 2.86 1.52 -13.50
CA VAL A 85 2.14 2.30 -12.49
C VAL A 85 2.56 3.76 -12.60
N LYS A 86 1.56 4.66 -12.65
CA LYS A 86 1.79 6.10 -12.64
C LYS A 86 1.63 6.63 -11.23
N PHE A 87 2.70 7.22 -10.69
CA PHE A 87 2.63 7.82 -9.36
C PHE A 87 1.85 9.12 -9.40
N ILE A 88 0.92 9.28 -8.48
CA ILE A 88 0.17 10.52 -8.26
C ILE A 88 1.10 11.56 -7.64
N ARG A 89 1.97 11.10 -6.72
CA ARG A 89 3.03 11.89 -6.12
C ARG A 89 4.28 11.01 -6.06
N SER A 90 5.42 11.57 -6.46
CA SER A 90 6.68 10.80 -6.47
C SER A 90 7.72 11.50 -5.61
N GLN A 91 8.10 10.84 -4.52
CA GLN A 91 9.14 11.26 -3.58
C GLN A 91 8.99 12.71 -3.11
N GLY A 92 7.74 13.10 -2.82
CA GLY A 92 7.43 14.43 -2.29
C GLY A 92 7.93 14.57 -0.86
N LYS A 93 8.58 15.69 -0.58
CA LYS A 93 9.17 15.96 0.74
C LYS A 93 8.23 16.76 1.60
N GLU A 94 8.06 16.31 2.84
CA GLU A 94 7.28 17.00 3.85
C GLU A 94 8.20 17.80 4.76
N TYR A 95 7.70 18.92 5.31
CA TYR A 95 8.49 19.76 6.19
C TYR A 95 8.98 19.04 7.45
N TRP A 96 8.26 18.01 7.88
CA TRP A 96 8.61 17.23 9.07
C TRP A 96 9.62 16.10 8.79
N GLY A 97 10.14 16.00 7.57
CA GLY A 97 11.17 15.03 7.20
C GLY A 97 10.63 13.78 6.50
N GLY A 98 9.33 13.69 6.29
CA GLY A 98 8.72 12.59 5.54
C GLY A 98 8.96 12.73 4.05
N VAL A 99 9.18 11.59 3.38
CA VAL A 99 9.20 11.49 1.93
C VAL A 99 8.08 10.54 1.55
N ILE A 100 7.17 10.98 0.68
CA ILE A 100 5.94 10.25 0.35
C ILE A 100 5.83 10.05 -1.15
N SER A 101 5.53 8.81 -1.55
CA SER A 101 5.16 8.48 -2.92
C SER A 101 3.80 7.80 -2.91
N THR A 102 2.87 8.29 -3.72
CA THR A 102 1.48 7.83 -3.74
C THR A 102 1.13 7.25 -5.10
N PHE A 103 0.50 6.09 -5.11
CA PHE A 103 -0.06 5.48 -6.31
C PHE A 103 -1.40 4.83 -5.97
N ALA A 104 -2.15 4.46 -7.00
CA ALA A 104 -3.44 3.79 -6.82
C ALA A 104 -3.32 2.32 -7.21
N ASP A 105 -4.05 1.45 -6.49
CA ASP A 105 -4.24 0.07 -6.91
C ASP A 105 -5.29 0.00 -8.05
N PRO A 106 -5.56 -1.19 -8.62
CA PRO A 106 -6.52 -1.31 -9.73
C PRO A 106 -7.94 -0.84 -9.41
N ASP A 107 -8.34 -0.83 -8.15
CA ASP A 107 -9.66 -0.33 -7.73
C ASP A 107 -9.64 1.15 -7.32
N GLY A 108 -8.49 1.81 -7.43
CA GLY A 108 -8.34 3.21 -7.08
C GLY A 108 -8.04 3.47 -5.61
N ASN A 109 -7.84 2.43 -4.79
CA ASN A 109 -7.39 2.62 -3.41
C ASN A 109 -5.99 3.20 -3.40
N LEU A 110 -5.74 4.17 -2.52
CA LEU A 110 -4.44 4.84 -2.46
C LEU A 110 -3.46 4.08 -1.59
N VAL A 111 -2.26 3.90 -2.14
CA VAL A 111 -1.13 3.27 -1.47
C VAL A 111 -0.01 4.29 -1.39
N GLN A 112 0.61 4.41 -0.22
CA GLN A 112 1.73 5.33 -0.04
C GLN A 112 2.96 4.59 0.43
N LEU A 113 4.07 4.85 -0.24
CA LEU A 113 5.39 4.47 0.25
C LEU A 113 5.96 5.65 1.01
N MET A 114 6.52 5.39 2.16
CA MET A 114 6.99 6.42 3.06
C MET A 114 8.41 6.14 3.53
N TYR A 115 9.18 7.19 3.67
CA TYR A 115 10.51 7.16 4.26
C TYR A 115 10.65 8.38 5.15
N PHE A 116 11.25 8.23 6.31
CA PHE A 116 11.51 9.35 7.20
C PHE A 116 13.00 9.70 7.12
N ASP A 117 13.27 10.94 6.72
CA ASP A 117 14.62 11.50 6.70
C ASP A 117 14.75 12.52 7.83
N PRO A 118 15.36 12.16 8.96
CA PRO A 118 15.47 13.06 10.10
C PRO A 118 16.31 14.29 9.80
N SER A 119 17.22 14.22 8.80
CA SER A 119 18.05 15.38 8.44
C SER A 119 17.25 16.47 7.71
N ALA A 120 16.08 16.13 7.14
CA ALA A 120 15.22 17.08 6.44
C ALA A 120 14.17 17.70 7.37
N ALA A 121 13.99 17.18 8.59
CA ALA A 121 13.03 17.73 9.54
C ALA A 121 13.52 19.06 10.12
N PRO A 122 12.59 20.01 10.39
CA PRO A 122 12.99 21.25 11.07
C PRO A 122 13.55 20.97 12.45
N ALA A 123 14.61 21.70 12.83
CA ALA A 123 15.26 21.53 14.13
C ALA A 123 14.34 21.86 15.31
N SER A 124 13.34 22.69 15.08
CA SER A 124 12.37 23.15 16.09
C SER A 124 11.04 22.41 16.07
N ALA A 125 10.97 21.31 15.35
CA ALA A 125 9.73 20.54 15.22
C ALA A 125 9.31 19.85 16.52
#